data_6d135369709c2c9d32ba93cdfa4e50f6
#
_entry.id   6d135369709c2c9d32ba93cdfa4e50f6
#
_cell.length_a   1.000
_cell.length_b   1.000
_cell.length_c   1.000
_cell.angle_alpha   90.00
_cell.angle_beta   90.00
_cell.angle_gamma   90.00
#
_symmetry.space_group_name_H-M   'P 1'
#
loop_
_entity.id
_entity.type
_entity.pdbx_description
1 polymer ?
#
loop_
_entity_poly.entity_id
_entity_poly.type
_entity_poly.pdbx_seq_one_letter_code
_entity_poly.pdbx_strand_id
1 'polypeptide(L)'
;MGSPLHLKAGRLHVRTLGKIPAVTDEPTPSADAVKAEMSDYYDGLASNSAAARSLDSGEDPESIAASDLARRYFQMRKMRAAERLGGFQPAQRLVEVGCATGPYTVRLSTEMGYRMTGVDISPRSIEIARELAVSLGLGDEISYLQGDFERLECLDDGSHDGLVSFSCIRYVPDPLAALRQARRVVKPGGRVVVDFPNRFCPWFKYLKTRFGVNVHFEDRHFSAREVRDMFTDAGLESVRFTKLLFTPTITPAVLLPAFKLLDLIGERTPGLKETAAIIMCSGQVPSA
;
A
#
# COMPACT_ATOMS: atom_id res chain seq x y z
N MET A 1 33.41 -38.52 23.59
CA MET A 1 33.15 -38.85 22.16
C MET A 1 31.80 -38.27 21.79
N GLY A 2 31.77 -37.07 21.26
CA GLY A 2 30.54 -36.36 20.91
C GLY A 2 30.52 -36.12 19.40
N SER A 3 29.47 -36.60 18.76
CA SER A 3 29.24 -36.41 17.33
C SER A 3 28.73 -34.98 17.01
N PRO A 4 29.16 -34.35 15.92
CA PRO A 4 28.73 -33.01 15.57
C PRO A 4 27.37 -33.04 14.85
N LEU A 5 26.51 -32.12 15.24
CA LEU A 5 25.24 -31.78 14.58
C LEU A 5 25.48 -31.19 13.17
N HIS A 6 25.06 -31.91 12.15
CA HIS A 6 25.02 -31.41 10.78
C HIS A 6 23.83 -30.45 10.59
N LEU A 7 24.11 -29.17 10.49
CA LEU A 7 23.19 -28.16 9.94
C LEU A 7 23.06 -28.41 8.42
N LYS A 8 21.89 -28.87 7.98
CA LYS A 8 21.53 -28.91 6.56
C LYS A 8 21.19 -27.50 6.09
N ALA A 9 22.12 -26.90 5.35
CA ALA A 9 21.83 -25.70 4.55
C ALA A 9 20.85 -26.05 3.44
N GLY A 10 19.64 -25.51 3.52
CA GLY A 10 18.64 -25.57 2.46
C GLY A 10 19.16 -24.81 1.23
N ARG A 11 19.45 -25.52 0.14
CA ARG A 11 19.78 -24.90 -1.16
C ARG A 11 18.54 -24.23 -1.73
N LEU A 12 18.55 -22.87 -1.76
CA LEU A 12 17.67 -22.13 -2.67
C LEU A 12 17.96 -22.60 -4.10
N HIS A 13 16.97 -23.19 -4.74
CA HIS A 13 17.01 -23.46 -6.18
C HIS A 13 16.90 -22.13 -6.93
N VAL A 14 18.03 -21.58 -7.33
CA VAL A 14 18.10 -20.53 -8.35
C VAL A 14 17.78 -21.21 -9.68
N ARG A 15 16.53 -21.06 -10.16
CA ARG A 15 16.20 -21.42 -11.54
C ARG A 15 16.96 -20.48 -12.47
N THR A 16 17.83 -21.06 -13.28
CA THR A 16 18.54 -20.43 -14.38
C THR A 16 17.59 -19.66 -15.28
N LEU A 17 17.97 -18.44 -15.61
CA LEU A 17 17.34 -17.56 -16.58
C LEU A 17 17.10 -18.32 -17.90
N GLY A 18 15.88 -18.78 -18.10
CA GLY A 18 15.36 -19.22 -19.40
C GLY A 18 15.27 -18.01 -20.33
N LYS A 19 15.63 -18.24 -21.61
CA LYS A 19 15.52 -17.27 -22.71
C LYS A 19 14.14 -16.60 -22.68
N ILE A 20 14.12 -15.27 -22.92
CA ILE A 20 12.90 -14.51 -23.18
C ILE A 20 12.09 -15.28 -24.23
N PRO A 21 10.88 -15.75 -23.92
CA PRO A 21 10.04 -16.38 -24.94
C PRO A 21 9.68 -15.33 -25.99
N ALA A 22 9.68 -15.76 -27.24
CA ALA A 22 9.15 -14.97 -28.35
C ALA A 22 7.71 -14.52 -28.02
N VAL A 23 7.36 -13.32 -28.46
CA VAL A 23 5.98 -12.78 -28.37
C VAL A 23 5.04 -13.85 -28.94
N THR A 24 4.35 -14.56 -28.06
CA THR A 24 3.25 -15.44 -28.45
C THR A 24 2.01 -14.56 -28.55
N ASP A 25 1.21 -14.78 -29.60
CA ASP A 25 -0.13 -14.17 -29.81
C ASP A 25 -1.15 -14.68 -28.76
N GLU A 26 -0.81 -14.68 -27.49
CA GLU A 26 -1.78 -14.95 -26.44
C GLU A 26 -2.64 -13.71 -26.24
N PRO A 27 -3.97 -13.84 -26.22
CA PRO A 27 -4.86 -12.71 -26.01
C PRO A 27 -4.55 -12.09 -24.64
N THR A 28 -4.43 -10.76 -24.61
CA THR A 28 -4.26 -10.00 -23.36
C THR A 28 -5.38 -10.41 -22.38
N PRO A 29 -5.06 -10.86 -21.14
CA PRO A 29 -6.06 -11.30 -20.21
C PRO A 29 -7.06 -10.17 -19.91
N SER A 30 -8.33 -10.51 -19.70
CA SER A 30 -9.35 -9.55 -19.31
C SER A 30 -9.02 -8.91 -17.95
N ALA A 31 -9.50 -7.69 -17.71
CA ALA A 31 -9.31 -7.03 -16.42
C ALA A 31 -9.80 -7.88 -15.23
N ASP A 32 -10.91 -8.59 -15.40
CA ASP A 32 -11.46 -9.48 -14.35
C ASP A 32 -10.55 -10.71 -14.14
N ALA A 33 -9.94 -11.27 -15.19
CA ALA A 33 -8.98 -12.36 -15.04
C ALA A 33 -7.71 -11.90 -14.28
N VAL A 34 -7.19 -10.71 -14.57
CA VAL A 34 -6.07 -10.11 -13.85
C VAL A 34 -6.41 -9.91 -12.37
N LYS A 35 -7.63 -9.45 -12.07
CA LYS A 35 -8.09 -9.23 -10.70
C LYS A 35 -8.25 -10.54 -9.92
N ALA A 36 -8.75 -11.59 -10.56
CA ALA A 36 -8.84 -12.92 -9.94
C ALA A 36 -7.45 -13.45 -9.58
N GLU A 37 -6.49 -13.38 -10.50
CA GLU A 37 -5.09 -13.75 -10.25
C GLU A 37 -4.46 -12.92 -9.14
N MET A 38 -4.74 -11.62 -9.08
CA MET A 38 -4.30 -10.74 -8.00
C MET A 38 -4.88 -11.18 -6.65
N SER A 39 -6.18 -11.48 -6.59
CA SER A 39 -6.83 -11.96 -5.37
C SER A 39 -6.16 -13.22 -4.84
N ASP A 40 -5.97 -14.23 -5.69
CA ASP A 40 -5.33 -15.49 -5.32
C ASP A 40 -3.88 -15.31 -4.85
N TYR A 41 -3.12 -14.42 -5.51
CA TYR A 41 -1.76 -14.12 -5.11
C TYR A 41 -1.70 -13.47 -3.73
N TYR A 42 -2.56 -12.48 -3.46
CA TYR A 42 -2.60 -11.81 -2.17
C TYR A 42 -3.18 -12.69 -1.06
N ASP A 43 -4.08 -13.62 -1.36
CA ASP A 43 -4.53 -14.65 -0.40
C ASP A 43 -3.36 -15.52 0.09
N GLY A 44 -2.48 -15.92 -0.82
CA GLY A 44 -1.25 -16.64 -0.46
C GLY A 44 -0.29 -15.82 0.41
N LEU A 45 -0.15 -14.52 0.12
CA LEU A 45 0.68 -13.62 0.93
C LEU A 45 0.07 -13.33 2.30
N ALA A 46 -1.24 -13.20 2.39
CA ALA A 46 -1.96 -12.88 3.62
C ALA A 46 -1.71 -13.95 4.70
N SER A 47 -1.72 -15.21 4.33
CA SER A 47 -1.49 -16.35 5.23
C SER A 47 -0.08 -16.36 5.86
N ASN A 48 0.88 -15.65 5.27
CA ASN A 48 2.24 -15.49 5.80
C ASN A 48 2.52 -14.09 6.37
N SER A 49 1.47 -13.28 6.55
CA SER A 49 1.61 -11.91 7.08
C SER A 49 2.01 -11.88 8.56
N ALA A 50 2.45 -10.72 9.03
CA ALA A 50 2.69 -10.50 10.45
C ALA A 50 1.39 -10.65 11.27
N ALA A 51 0.25 -10.22 10.70
CA ALA A 51 -1.06 -10.38 11.32
C ALA A 51 -1.44 -11.84 11.50
N ALA A 52 -1.31 -12.68 10.45
CA ALA A 52 -1.58 -14.12 10.55
C ALA A 52 -0.66 -14.78 11.59
N ARG A 53 0.64 -14.48 11.59
CA ARG A 53 1.57 -15.01 12.59
C ARG A 53 1.24 -14.57 14.02
N SER A 54 0.74 -13.35 14.20
CA SER A 54 0.29 -12.86 15.50
C SER A 54 -0.93 -13.64 16.00
N LEU A 55 -1.89 -13.91 15.15
CA LEU A 55 -3.06 -14.73 15.51
C LEU A 55 -2.66 -16.17 15.90
N ASP A 56 -1.69 -16.75 15.18
CA ASP A 56 -1.19 -18.11 15.46
C ASP A 56 -0.38 -18.20 16.75
N SER A 57 0.48 -17.20 17.03
CA SER A 57 1.41 -17.21 18.17
C SER A 57 0.87 -16.51 19.42
N GLY A 58 -0.13 -15.66 19.27
CA GLY A 58 -0.62 -14.77 20.34
C GLY A 58 0.33 -13.59 20.64
N GLU A 59 1.39 -13.40 19.82
CA GLU A 59 2.29 -12.26 19.95
C GLU A 59 1.69 -11.00 19.32
N ASP A 60 2.01 -9.84 19.89
CA ASP A 60 1.60 -8.56 19.31
C ASP A 60 2.14 -8.40 17.88
N PRO A 61 1.25 -8.11 16.90
CA PRO A 61 1.66 -7.89 15.48
C PRO A 61 2.75 -6.83 15.33
N GLU A 62 2.77 -5.81 16.17
CA GLU A 62 3.81 -4.79 16.17
C GLU A 62 5.15 -5.33 16.63
N SER A 63 5.17 -6.25 17.60
CA SER A 63 6.37 -6.94 18.05
C SER A 63 6.97 -7.80 16.93
N ILE A 64 6.14 -8.56 16.21
CA ILE A 64 6.56 -9.35 15.05
C ILE A 64 7.10 -8.45 13.93
N ALA A 65 6.44 -7.31 13.69
CA ALA A 65 6.86 -6.34 12.69
C ALA A 65 8.03 -5.45 13.14
N ALA A 66 8.33 -5.37 14.44
CA ALA A 66 9.39 -4.53 14.99
C ALA A 66 10.80 -4.92 14.51
N SER A 67 10.99 -6.17 14.06
CA SER A 67 12.24 -6.61 13.42
C SER A 67 12.52 -5.89 12.08
N ASP A 68 11.52 -5.25 11.48
CA ASP A 68 11.63 -4.51 10.22
C ASP A 68 11.46 -2.99 10.43
N LEU A 69 12.45 -2.39 11.08
CA LEU A 69 12.46 -0.96 11.42
C LEU A 69 12.35 -0.06 10.18
N ALA A 70 12.92 -0.48 9.05
CA ALA A 70 12.86 0.30 7.81
C ALA A 70 11.43 0.31 7.24
N ARG A 71 10.74 -0.82 7.24
CA ARG A 71 9.35 -0.93 6.80
C ARG A 71 8.42 -0.11 7.69
N ARG A 72 8.58 -0.21 9.01
CA ARG A 72 7.82 0.59 9.99
C ARG A 72 8.03 2.08 9.76
N TYR A 73 9.27 2.52 9.59
CA TYR A 73 9.59 3.91 9.26
C TYR A 73 8.94 4.36 7.96
N PHE A 74 9.01 3.54 6.91
CA PHE A 74 8.39 3.80 5.61
C PHE A 74 6.88 3.99 5.73
N GLN A 75 6.21 3.10 6.45
CA GLN A 75 4.77 3.18 6.71
C GLN A 75 4.40 4.44 7.47
N MET A 76 5.10 4.74 8.58
CA MET A 76 4.86 5.94 9.38
C MET A 76 4.98 7.23 8.57
N ARG A 77 5.99 7.30 7.69
CA ARG A 77 6.19 8.47 6.83
C ARG A 77 5.02 8.68 5.86
N LYS A 78 4.49 7.60 5.30
CA LYS A 78 3.32 7.65 4.41
C LYS A 78 2.06 8.08 5.16
N MET A 79 1.77 7.48 6.31
CA MET A 79 0.62 7.85 7.13
C MET A 79 0.62 9.34 7.51
N ARG A 80 1.75 9.85 8.02
CA ARG A 80 1.88 11.28 8.36
C ARG A 80 1.79 12.21 7.15
N ALA A 81 2.21 11.77 5.98
CA ALA A 81 2.04 12.53 4.75
C ALA A 81 0.57 12.57 4.33
N ALA A 82 -0.14 11.43 4.43
CA ALA A 82 -1.56 11.34 4.14
C ALA A 82 -2.40 12.20 5.10
N GLU A 83 -2.11 12.17 6.40
CA GLU A 83 -2.73 13.02 7.41
C GLU A 83 -2.61 14.51 7.06
N ARG A 84 -1.38 14.98 6.77
CA ARG A 84 -1.14 16.39 6.41
C ARG A 84 -1.85 16.81 5.12
N LEU A 85 -1.87 15.95 4.10
CA LEU A 85 -2.51 16.25 2.82
C LEU A 85 -4.03 16.11 2.88
N GLY A 86 -4.54 15.18 3.66
CA GLY A 86 -5.96 14.96 3.88
C GLY A 86 -6.58 15.98 4.81
N GLY A 87 -5.83 16.46 5.80
CA GLY A 87 -6.36 17.37 6.84
C GLY A 87 -7.45 16.71 7.69
N PHE A 88 -7.39 15.38 7.81
CA PHE A 88 -8.37 14.60 8.56
C PHE A 88 -8.35 14.92 10.05
N GLN A 89 -9.52 14.82 10.69
CA GLN A 89 -9.69 15.07 12.11
C GLN A 89 -10.03 13.76 12.86
N PRO A 90 -9.64 13.62 14.12
CA PRO A 90 -10.06 12.48 14.94
C PRO A 90 -11.57 12.25 14.89
N ALA A 91 -11.99 11.00 15.06
CA ALA A 91 -13.36 10.51 14.97
C ALA A 91 -14.02 10.58 13.57
N GLN A 92 -13.35 11.12 12.54
CA GLN A 92 -13.85 11.02 11.17
C GLN A 92 -13.87 9.57 10.70
N ARG A 93 -14.83 9.25 9.83
CA ARG A 93 -14.96 7.95 9.19
C ARG A 93 -14.14 7.93 7.89
N LEU A 94 -13.04 7.21 7.92
CA LEU A 94 -12.18 7.06 6.74
C LEU A 94 -12.27 5.64 6.18
N VAL A 95 -12.08 5.51 4.87
CA VAL A 95 -11.89 4.20 4.24
C VAL A 95 -10.45 4.07 3.74
N GLU A 96 -9.83 2.94 4.02
CA GLU A 96 -8.57 2.51 3.39
C GLU A 96 -8.86 1.47 2.32
N VAL A 97 -8.48 1.75 1.06
CA VAL A 97 -8.64 0.78 -0.04
C VAL A 97 -7.29 0.16 -0.39
N GLY A 98 -7.26 -1.17 -0.48
CA GLY A 98 -6.05 -1.98 -0.54
C GLY A 98 -5.44 -2.17 0.85
N CYS A 99 -6.28 -2.45 1.85
CA CYS A 99 -5.86 -2.53 3.26
C CYS A 99 -5.05 -3.79 3.61
N ALA A 100 -5.03 -4.80 2.74
CA ALA A 100 -4.44 -6.12 3.01
C ALA A 100 -4.94 -6.67 4.37
N THR A 101 -4.04 -7.19 5.19
CA THR A 101 -4.35 -7.68 6.55
C THR A 101 -4.46 -6.57 7.61
N GLY A 102 -4.65 -5.31 7.20
CA GLY A 102 -5.03 -4.19 8.06
C GLY A 102 -3.92 -3.41 8.78
N PRO A 103 -2.62 -3.48 8.42
CA PRO A 103 -1.56 -2.85 9.22
C PRO A 103 -1.64 -1.32 9.28
N TYR A 104 -2.07 -0.67 8.20
CA TYR A 104 -2.31 0.78 8.21
C TYR A 104 -3.66 1.12 8.83
N THR A 105 -4.71 0.33 8.55
CA THR A 105 -6.06 0.54 9.09
C THR A 105 -6.05 0.55 10.62
N VAL A 106 -5.41 -0.45 11.26
CA VAL A 106 -5.25 -0.53 12.71
C VAL A 106 -4.53 0.71 13.24
N ARG A 107 -3.41 1.10 12.64
CA ARG A 107 -2.63 2.24 13.11
C ARG A 107 -3.31 3.59 12.90
N LEU A 108 -4.04 3.75 11.80
CA LEU A 108 -4.85 4.95 11.56
C LEU A 108 -5.96 5.10 12.60
N SER A 109 -6.55 3.97 13.04
CA SER A 109 -7.52 3.98 14.13
C SER A 109 -6.86 4.27 15.48
N THR A 110 -5.84 3.50 15.86
CA THR A 110 -5.25 3.57 17.21
C THR A 110 -4.36 4.79 17.44
N GLU A 111 -3.57 5.23 16.45
CA GLU A 111 -2.62 6.34 16.61
C GLU A 111 -3.25 7.71 16.26
N MET A 112 -4.25 7.74 15.38
CA MET A 112 -4.85 9.00 14.88
C MET A 112 -6.32 9.17 15.26
N GLY A 113 -6.94 8.13 15.84
CA GLY A 113 -8.31 8.19 16.37
C GLY A 113 -9.38 8.22 15.29
N TYR A 114 -9.14 7.69 14.08
CA TYR A 114 -10.15 7.60 13.03
C TYR A 114 -11.01 6.35 13.19
N ARG A 115 -12.28 6.45 12.78
CA ARG A 115 -13.13 5.28 12.55
C ARG A 115 -12.84 4.74 11.16
N MET A 116 -12.37 3.49 11.09
CA MET A 116 -11.82 2.97 9.86
C MET A 116 -12.71 1.92 9.20
N THR A 117 -12.82 1.99 7.88
CA THR A 117 -13.26 0.87 7.04
C THR A 117 -12.10 0.44 6.15
N GLY A 118 -11.66 -0.81 6.27
CA GLY A 118 -10.66 -1.40 5.37
C GLY A 118 -11.34 -2.13 4.22
N VAL A 119 -10.89 -1.92 3.00
CA VAL A 119 -11.38 -2.64 1.80
C VAL A 119 -10.20 -3.29 1.10
N ASP A 120 -10.31 -4.56 0.74
CA ASP A 120 -9.31 -5.27 -0.07
C ASP A 120 -9.97 -6.28 -1.00
N ILE A 121 -9.33 -6.59 -2.11
CA ILE A 121 -9.82 -7.57 -3.08
C ILE A 121 -9.67 -9.00 -2.58
N SER A 122 -8.68 -9.28 -1.73
CA SER A 122 -8.34 -10.59 -1.18
C SER A 122 -9.29 -10.95 -0.02
N PRO A 123 -10.16 -11.96 -0.16
CA PRO A 123 -11.03 -12.41 0.91
C PRO A 123 -10.25 -12.93 2.12
N ARG A 124 -9.11 -13.59 1.89
CA ARG A 124 -8.24 -14.09 2.96
C ARG A 124 -7.58 -12.97 3.75
N SER A 125 -7.15 -11.90 3.08
CA SER A 125 -6.65 -10.69 3.76
C SER A 125 -7.69 -10.08 4.69
N ILE A 126 -8.94 -9.98 4.22
CA ILE A 126 -10.07 -9.43 4.97
C ILE A 126 -10.43 -10.30 6.18
N GLU A 127 -10.41 -11.62 6.02
CA GLU A 127 -10.65 -12.57 7.12
C GLU A 127 -9.61 -12.35 8.24
N ILE A 128 -8.33 -12.38 7.92
CA ILE A 128 -7.23 -12.16 8.88
C ILE A 128 -7.32 -10.77 9.53
N ALA A 129 -7.66 -9.74 8.74
CA ALA A 129 -7.79 -8.38 9.26
C ALA A 129 -8.94 -8.24 10.27
N ARG A 130 -10.08 -8.92 10.04
CA ARG A 130 -11.20 -8.97 10.99
C ARG A 130 -10.83 -9.69 12.28
N GLU A 131 -10.23 -10.86 12.18
CA GLU A 131 -9.78 -11.64 13.33
C GLU A 131 -8.78 -10.84 14.18
N LEU A 132 -7.81 -10.17 13.52
CA LEU A 132 -6.85 -9.31 14.19
C LEU A 132 -7.53 -8.14 14.91
N ALA A 133 -8.47 -7.43 14.26
CA ALA A 133 -9.17 -6.32 14.90
C ALA A 133 -9.95 -6.77 16.14
N VAL A 134 -10.61 -7.93 16.08
CA VAL A 134 -11.29 -8.52 17.24
C VAL A 134 -10.29 -8.87 18.35
N SER A 135 -9.16 -9.49 18.03
CA SER A 135 -8.12 -9.84 19.01
C SER A 135 -7.51 -8.64 19.72
N LEU A 136 -7.50 -7.48 19.04
CA LEU A 136 -7.01 -6.20 19.59
C LEU A 136 -8.11 -5.37 20.28
N GLY A 137 -9.35 -5.87 20.34
CA GLY A 137 -10.48 -5.15 20.92
C GLY A 137 -10.96 -3.95 20.09
N LEU A 138 -10.70 -3.94 18.79
CA LEU A 138 -11.00 -2.85 17.85
C LEU A 138 -12.21 -3.13 16.95
N GLY A 139 -12.98 -4.17 17.25
CA GLY A 139 -14.10 -4.60 16.40
C GLY A 139 -15.21 -3.56 16.20
N ASP A 140 -15.40 -2.65 17.16
CA ASP A 140 -16.36 -1.54 17.07
C ASP A 140 -15.80 -0.30 16.33
N GLU A 141 -14.48 -0.17 16.26
CA GLU A 141 -13.78 0.98 15.68
C GLU A 141 -13.42 0.76 14.22
N ILE A 142 -13.22 -0.51 13.82
CA ILE A 142 -12.72 -0.90 12.50
C ILE A 142 -13.67 -1.94 11.89
N SER A 143 -14.10 -1.68 10.66
CA SER A 143 -14.80 -2.67 9.83
C SER A 143 -13.96 -3.05 8.62
N TYR A 144 -14.11 -4.28 8.12
CA TYR A 144 -13.41 -4.77 6.93
C TYR A 144 -14.38 -5.38 5.93
N LEU A 145 -14.24 -5.00 4.66
CA LEU A 145 -15.10 -5.41 3.56
C LEU A 145 -14.24 -5.94 2.40
N GLN A 146 -14.69 -7.01 1.76
CA GLN A 146 -14.11 -7.40 0.48
C GLN A 146 -14.63 -6.47 -0.62
N GLY A 147 -13.75 -5.98 -1.48
CA GLY A 147 -14.14 -5.11 -2.59
C GLY A 147 -13.02 -4.80 -3.57
N ASP A 148 -13.43 -4.50 -4.80
CA ASP A 148 -12.55 -4.07 -5.90
C ASP A 148 -12.47 -2.55 -5.92
N PHE A 149 -11.25 -1.99 -5.97
CA PHE A 149 -11.05 -0.54 -5.98
C PHE A 149 -11.69 0.15 -7.18
N GLU A 150 -11.81 -0.51 -8.32
CA GLU A 150 -12.43 0.07 -9.52
C GLU A 150 -13.96 0.12 -9.45
N ARG A 151 -14.58 -0.58 -8.49
CA ARG A 151 -16.05 -0.69 -8.36
C ARG A 151 -16.56 -0.16 -7.03
N LEU A 152 -15.95 -0.55 -5.90
CA LEU A 152 -16.34 -0.22 -4.53
C LEU A 152 -17.84 -0.39 -4.26
N GLU A 153 -18.45 -1.45 -4.83
CA GLU A 153 -19.89 -1.74 -4.68
C GLU A 153 -20.30 -2.03 -3.24
N CYS A 154 -19.31 -2.36 -2.40
CA CYS A 154 -19.49 -2.58 -0.96
C CYS A 154 -19.65 -1.29 -0.14
N LEU A 155 -19.58 -0.10 -0.78
CA LEU A 155 -19.64 1.20 -0.12
C LEU A 155 -20.67 2.10 -0.80
N ASP A 156 -21.50 2.76 0.02
CA ASP A 156 -22.50 3.73 -0.43
C ASP A 156 -21.84 5.08 -0.84
N ASP A 157 -22.53 5.83 -1.67
CA ASP A 157 -22.14 7.18 -2.09
C ASP A 157 -22.06 8.12 -0.90
N GLY A 158 -20.99 8.92 -0.80
CA GLY A 158 -20.80 9.89 0.24
C GLY A 158 -20.83 9.31 1.67
N SER A 159 -20.50 8.06 1.86
CA SER A 159 -20.57 7.38 3.16
C SER A 159 -19.39 7.68 4.09
N HIS A 160 -18.26 8.19 3.56
CA HIS A 160 -17.03 8.42 4.32
C HIS A 160 -16.58 9.88 4.23
N ASP A 161 -15.93 10.37 5.29
CA ASP A 161 -15.37 11.73 5.35
C ASP A 161 -14.08 11.86 4.54
N GLY A 162 -13.39 10.74 4.28
CA GLY A 162 -12.20 10.68 3.44
C GLY A 162 -11.82 9.27 3.07
N LEU A 163 -10.90 9.18 2.08
CA LEU A 163 -10.33 7.92 1.61
C LEU A 163 -8.81 8.00 1.60
N VAL A 164 -8.16 6.92 2.03
CA VAL A 164 -6.72 6.71 1.89
C VAL A 164 -6.44 5.42 1.13
N SER A 165 -5.35 5.37 0.37
CA SER A 165 -4.88 4.13 -0.24
C SER A 165 -3.35 4.11 -0.29
N PHE A 166 -2.75 3.03 0.21
CA PHE A 166 -1.30 2.88 0.33
C PHE A 166 -0.81 1.67 -0.46
N SER A 167 0.11 1.91 -1.39
CA SER A 167 0.79 0.88 -2.22
C SER A 167 -0.13 -0.01 -3.06
N CYS A 168 -1.40 0.37 -3.24
CA CYS A 168 -2.41 -0.42 -3.95
C CYS A 168 -2.54 0.01 -5.42
N ILE A 169 -2.68 1.30 -5.70
CA ILE A 169 -3.06 1.86 -7.01
C ILE A 169 -2.15 1.42 -8.17
N ARG A 170 -0.91 1.06 -7.88
CA ARG A 170 0.09 0.61 -8.87
C ARG A 170 -0.27 -0.70 -9.57
N TYR A 171 -1.12 -1.50 -8.93
CA TYR A 171 -1.57 -2.81 -9.41
C TYR A 171 -2.97 -2.77 -10.01
N VAL A 172 -3.67 -1.66 -9.85
CA VAL A 172 -5.04 -1.49 -10.34
C VAL A 172 -5.04 -1.35 -11.87
N PRO A 173 -5.78 -2.16 -12.62
CA PRO A 173 -5.83 -2.10 -14.08
C PRO A 173 -6.26 -0.74 -14.62
N ASP A 174 -7.30 -0.13 -14.05
CA ASP A 174 -7.76 1.23 -14.39
C ASP A 174 -7.70 2.17 -13.16
N PRO A 175 -6.55 2.84 -12.93
CA PRO A 175 -6.42 3.79 -11.82
C PRO A 175 -7.39 4.97 -11.88
N LEU A 176 -7.84 5.37 -13.08
CA LEU A 176 -8.82 6.45 -13.23
C LEU A 176 -10.21 6.01 -12.77
N ALA A 177 -10.64 4.80 -13.13
CA ALA A 177 -11.89 4.22 -12.61
C ALA A 177 -11.84 4.13 -11.06
N ALA A 178 -10.73 3.66 -10.49
CA ALA A 178 -10.53 3.60 -9.05
C ALA A 178 -10.67 4.99 -8.37
N LEU A 179 -10.05 6.03 -8.94
CA LEU A 179 -10.17 7.40 -8.42
C LEU A 179 -11.58 7.97 -8.56
N ARG A 180 -12.34 7.62 -9.60
CA ARG A 180 -13.75 7.98 -9.73
C ARG A 180 -14.60 7.32 -8.65
N GLN A 181 -14.33 6.06 -8.31
CA GLN A 181 -14.99 5.38 -7.20
C GLN A 181 -14.59 5.99 -5.85
N ALA A 182 -13.31 6.32 -5.67
CA ALA A 182 -12.85 7.04 -4.48
C ALA A 182 -13.60 8.37 -4.28
N ARG A 183 -13.80 9.14 -5.37
CA ARG A 183 -14.61 10.36 -5.35
C ARG A 183 -16.07 10.09 -4.98
N ARG A 184 -16.67 9.01 -5.49
CA ARG A 184 -18.08 8.65 -5.24
C ARG A 184 -18.35 8.36 -3.77
N VAL A 185 -17.48 7.58 -3.12
CA VAL A 185 -17.70 7.11 -1.74
C VAL A 185 -17.37 8.17 -0.68
N VAL A 186 -16.64 9.22 -1.05
CA VAL A 186 -16.26 10.31 -0.14
C VAL A 186 -17.29 11.44 -0.23
N LYS A 187 -17.69 11.98 0.93
CA LYS A 187 -18.62 13.11 1.04
C LYS A 187 -18.14 14.34 0.28
N PRO A 188 -19.06 15.20 -0.21
CA PRO A 188 -18.71 16.53 -0.68
C PRO A 188 -17.84 17.29 0.34
N GLY A 189 -16.77 17.92 -0.14
CA GLY A 189 -15.76 18.58 0.69
C GLY A 189 -14.72 17.67 1.33
N GLY A 190 -14.95 16.36 1.35
CA GLY A 190 -13.98 15.36 1.85
C GLY A 190 -12.78 15.19 0.92
N ARG A 191 -11.77 14.43 1.36
CA ARG A 191 -10.53 14.26 0.61
C ARG A 191 -10.20 12.81 0.33
N VAL A 192 -9.66 12.60 -0.86
CA VAL A 192 -9.06 11.35 -1.32
C VAL A 192 -7.54 11.51 -1.30
N VAL A 193 -6.82 10.61 -0.62
CA VAL A 193 -5.35 10.61 -0.54
C VAL A 193 -4.82 9.26 -0.98
N VAL A 194 -4.02 9.25 -2.04
CA VAL A 194 -3.46 8.02 -2.63
C VAL A 194 -1.97 8.19 -2.86
N ASP A 195 -1.20 7.13 -2.62
CA ASP A 195 0.21 7.11 -2.96
C ASP A 195 0.49 6.38 -4.28
N PHE A 196 1.48 6.89 -4.99
CA PHE A 196 1.92 6.37 -6.29
C PHE A 196 3.43 6.15 -6.27
N PRO A 197 3.94 5.03 -6.80
CA PRO A 197 5.37 4.88 -6.99
C PRO A 197 5.86 5.84 -8.08
N ASN A 198 6.93 6.57 -7.75
CA ASN A 198 7.48 7.57 -8.65
C ASN A 198 8.37 6.93 -9.71
N ARG A 199 8.05 7.16 -11.00
CA ARG A 199 8.83 6.63 -12.13
C ARG A 199 10.28 7.12 -12.17
N PHE A 200 10.56 8.28 -11.56
CA PHE A 200 11.91 8.86 -11.51
C PHE A 200 12.74 8.37 -10.32
N CYS A 201 12.19 7.48 -9.49
CA CYS A 201 12.94 6.88 -8.38
C CYS A 201 13.98 5.86 -8.90
N PRO A 202 15.29 6.11 -8.68
CA PRO A 202 16.34 5.21 -9.18
C PRO A 202 16.32 3.83 -8.48
N TRP A 203 15.84 3.78 -7.24
CA TRP A 203 15.81 2.57 -6.43
C TRP A 203 14.88 1.49 -6.99
N PHE A 204 13.72 1.85 -7.53
CA PHE A 204 12.79 0.89 -8.11
C PHE A 204 13.42 0.12 -9.26
N LYS A 205 14.11 0.82 -10.16
CA LYS A 205 14.80 0.20 -11.28
C LYS A 205 15.94 -0.70 -10.79
N TYR A 206 16.76 -0.21 -9.86
CA TYR A 206 17.90 -0.94 -9.32
C TYR A 206 17.46 -2.18 -8.53
N LEU A 207 16.48 -2.06 -7.63
CA LEU A 207 15.99 -3.18 -6.82
C LEU A 207 15.35 -4.26 -7.69
N LYS A 208 14.54 -3.88 -8.67
CA LYS A 208 13.94 -4.82 -9.62
C LYS A 208 15.01 -5.61 -10.40
N THR A 209 16.05 -4.93 -10.85
CA THR A 209 17.13 -5.56 -11.62
C THR A 209 18.04 -6.42 -10.75
N ARG A 210 18.36 -5.97 -9.53
CA ARG A 210 19.37 -6.61 -8.66
C ARG A 210 18.83 -7.76 -7.82
N PHE A 211 17.58 -7.69 -7.38
CA PHE A 211 16.98 -8.64 -6.45
C PHE A 211 15.89 -9.52 -7.07
N GLY A 212 15.64 -9.38 -8.38
CA GLY A 212 14.69 -10.24 -9.09
C GLY A 212 13.30 -10.22 -8.46
N VAL A 213 12.85 -9.06 -7.98
CA VAL A 213 11.49 -8.91 -7.45
C VAL A 213 10.54 -9.08 -8.62
N ASN A 214 10.20 -10.33 -8.91
CA ASN A 214 9.16 -10.67 -9.88
C ASN A 214 7.83 -10.35 -9.22
N VAL A 215 7.30 -9.18 -9.52
CA VAL A 215 5.89 -8.91 -9.31
C VAL A 215 5.19 -9.53 -10.51
N HIS A 216 4.27 -10.45 -10.26
CA HIS A 216 3.54 -11.18 -11.32
C HIS A 216 2.58 -10.27 -12.10
N PHE A 217 2.31 -9.06 -11.59
CA PHE A 217 1.41 -8.07 -12.18
C PHE A 217 2.17 -6.88 -12.75
N GLU A 218 1.52 -6.13 -13.62
CA GLU A 218 2.05 -4.89 -14.16
C GLU A 218 2.25 -3.87 -13.03
N ASP A 219 3.48 -3.69 -12.61
CA ASP A 219 3.89 -2.73 -11.58
C ASP A 219 4.09 -1.36 -12.23
N ARG A 220 3.04 -0.54 -12.20
CA ARG A 220 3.04 0.79 -12.83
C ARG A 220 3.75 1.82 -11.97
N HIS A 221 4.51 2.69 -12.64
CA HIS A 221 5.19 3.83 -12.04
C HIS A 221 4.72 5.11 -12.72
N PHE A 222 4.52 6.16 -11.94
CA PHE A 222 3.85 7.37 -12.37
C PHE A 222 4.76 8.60 -12.28
N SER A 223 4.53 9.59 -13.14
CA SER A 223 5.04 10.94 -12.95
C SER A 223 4.02 11.78 -12.16
N ALA A 224 4.48 12.87 -11.54
CA ALA A 224 3.59 13.77 -10.81
C ALA A 224 2.55 14.44 -11.73
N ARG A 225 2.87 14.62 -13.02
CA ARG A 225 1.94 15.14 -14.01
C ARG A 225 0.80 14.15 -14.26
N GLU A 226 1.11 12.90 -14.58
CA GLU A 226 0.09 11.85 -14.77
C GLU A 226 -0.82 11.71 -13.55
N VAL A 227 -0.25 11.72 -12.35
CA VAL A 227 -1.04 11.64 -11.11
C VAL A 227 -1.99 12.83 -10.99
N ARG A 228 -1.52 14.05 -11.27
CA ARG A 228 -2.37 15.25 -11.23
C ARG A 228 -3.50 15.16 -12.25
N ASP A 229 -3.17 14.80 -13.49
CA ASP A 229 -4.12 14.70 -14.59
C ASP A 229 -5.21 13.67 -14.24
N MET A 230 -4.86 12.47 -13.73
CA MET A 230 -5.81 11.45 -13.26
C MET A 230 -6.74 11.96 -12.15
N PHE A 231 -6.24 12.71 -11.16
CA PHE A 231 -7.07 13.27 -10.11
C PHE A 231 -8.07 14.28 -10.66
N THR A 232 -7.63 15.13 -11.59
CA THR A 232 -8.49 16.11 -12.28
C THR A 232 -9.54 15.42 -13.16
N ASP A 233 -9.15 14.40 -13.93
CA ASP A 233 -10.04 13.62 -14.81
C ASP A 233 -11.04 12.77 -14.02
N ALA A 234 -10.71 12.43 -12.76
CA ALA A 234 -11.65 11.81 -11.82
C ALA A 234 -12.65 12.83 -11.23
N GLY A 235 -12.51 14.14 -11.52
CA GLY A 235 -13.36 15.21 -11.00
C GLY A 235 -13.01 15.59 -9.56
N LEU A 236 -11.78 15.38 -9.12
CA LEU A 236 -11.24 15.84 -7.83
C LEU A 236 -10.59 17.21 -8.00
N GLU A 237 -10.84 18.11 -7.08
CA GLU A 237 -10.37 19.50 -7.09
C GLU A 237 -9.25 19.73 -6.05
N SER A 238 -8.69 20.94 -6.04
CA SER A 238 -7.68 21.34 -5.06
C SER A 238 -6.56 20.30 -4.89
N VAL A 239 -6.08 19.78 -6.03
CA VAL A 239 -5.08 18.72 -6.09
C VAL A 239 -3.76 19.19 -5.50
N ARG A 240 -3.27 18.48 -4.48
CA ARG A 240 -2.00 18.72 -3.80
C ARG A 240 -1.19 17.42 -3.79
N PHE A 241 0.12 17.54 -3.90
CA PHE A 241 0.98 16.37 -3.77
C PHE A 241 2.29 16.70 -3.06
N THR A 242 2.90 15.69 -2.49
CA THR A 242 4.27 15.73 -1.99
C THR A 242 5.01 14.50 -2.48
N LYS A 243 6.33 14.64 -2.64
CA LYS A 243 7.23 13.52 -2.92
C LYS A 243 8.03 13.24 -1.67
N LEU A 244 8.14 11.97 -1.31
CA LEU A 244 8.77 11.57 -0.06
C LEU A 244 9.46 10.22 -0.20
N LEU A 245 10.36 9.96 0.74
CA LEU A 245 11.10 8.73 0.91
C LEU A 245 12.16 8.45 -0.16
N PHE A 246 13.39 8.34 0.33
CA PHE A 246 14.53 7.78 -0.36
C PHE A 246 14.98 6.45 0.28
N THR A 247 14.45 6.17 1.47
CA THR A 247 14.75 4.98 2.25
C THR A 247 14.03 3.76 1.66
N PRO A 248 14.75 2.75 1.13
CA PRO A 248 14.14 1.48 0.73
C PRO A 248 13.60 0.71 1.95
N THR A 249 12.52 -0.05 1.76
CA THR A 249 11.94 -0.90 2.82
C THR A 249 12.87 -2.02 3.30
N ILE A 250 13.88 -2.37 2.50
CA ILE A 250 14.88 -3.40 2.81
C ILE A 250 16.15 -2.84 3.45
N THR A 251 16.14 -1.57 3.88
CA THR A 251 17.32 -0.92 4.50
C THR A 251 17.69 -1.62 5.80
N PRO A 252 18.93 -2.10 5.96
CA PRO A 252 19.38 -2.65 7.23
C PRO A 252 19.27 -1.64 8.38
N ALA A 253 18.91 -2.10 9.58
CA ALA A 253 18.69 -1.25 10.74
C ALA A 253 19.89 -0.32 11.04
N VAL A 254 21.12 -0.79 10.86
CA VAL A 254 22.36 -0.03 11.07
C VAL A 254 22.50 1.16 10.11
N LEU A 255 21.95 1.08 8.91
CA LEU A 255 21.98 2.15 7.90
C LEU A 255 20.75 3.08 7.98
N LEU A 256 19.73 2.69 8.72
CA LEU A 256 18.48 3.46 8.79
C LEU A 256 18.66 4.91 9.25
N PRO A 257 19.53 5.26 10.23
CA PRO A 257 19.76 6.66 10.60
C PRO A 257 20.29 7.51 9.42
N ALA A 258 21.20 6.98 8.61
CA ALA A 258 21.74 7.68 7.44
C ALA A 258 20.65 7.89 6.37
N PHE A 259 19.81 6.89 6.12
CA PHE A 259 18.70 7.02 5.18
C PHE A 259 17.61 7.98 5.68
N LYS A 260 17.35 8.04 6.99
CA LYS A 260 16.45 9.06 7.57
C LYS A 260 16.97 10.48 7.35
N LEU A 261 18.28 10.69 7.46
CA LEU A 261 18.92 11.97 7.15
C LEU A 261 18.81 12.27 5.65
N LEU A 262 19.00 11.27 4.79
CA LEU A 262 18.80 11.41 3.34
C LEU A 262 17.36 11.81 3.00
N ASP A 263 16.35 11.20 3.64
CA ASP A 263 14.95 11.60 3.49
C ASP A 263 14.74 13.07 3.88
N LEU A 264 15.31 13.47 5.03
CA LEU A 264 15.18 14.83 5.56
C LEU A 264 15.75 15.89 4.60
N ILE A 265 16.93 15.63 4.04
CA ILE A 265 17.63 16.54 3.12
C ILE A 265 17.00 16.44 1.73
N GLY A 266 16.82 15.24 1.20
CA GLY A 266 16.36 14.99 -0.15
C GLY A 266 14.96 15.54 -0.42
N GLU A 267 14.06 15.40 0.53
CA GLU A 267 12.68 15.92 0.41
C GLU A 267 12.59 17.45 0.42
N ARG A 268 13.63 18.14 0.92
CA ARG A 268 13.73 19.60 0.94
C ARG A 268 14.58 20.19 -0.18
N THR A 269 15.40 19.38 -0.83
CA THR A 269 16.31 19.83 -1.88
C THR A 269 15.58 19.83 -3.23
N PRO A 270 15.39 20.99 -3.86
CA PRO A 270 14.85 21.07 -5.22
C PRO A 270 15.66 20.21 -6.20
N GLY A 271 15.00 19.54 -7.12
CA GLY A 271 15.63 18.58 -8.04
C GLY A 271 15.81 17.19 -7.44
N LEU A 272 16.47 17.05 -6.28
CA LEU A 272 16.61 15.75 -5.62
C LEU A 272 15.25 15.19 -5.18
N LYS A 273 14.37 16.03 -4.66
CA LYS A 273 12.98 15.66 -4.32
C LYS A 273 12.23 14.99 -5.47
N GLU A 274 12.55 15.33 -6.72
CA GLU A 274 11.90 14.76 -7.90
C GLU A 274 12.17 13.26 -8.04
N THR A 275 13.23 12.74 -7.42
CA THR A 275 13.63 11.32 -7.45
C THR A 275 13.21 10.52 -6.21
N ALA A 276 12.46 11.12 -5.30
CA ALA A 276 11.90 10.40 -4.14
C ALA A 276 11.00 9.24 -4.58
N ALA A 277 10.90 8.20 -3.75
CA ALA A 277 10.25 6.94 -4.13
C ALA A 277 8.73 7.06 -4.33
N ILE A 278 8.07 7.89 -3.54
CA ILE A 278 6.60 7.98 -3.48
C ILE A 278 6.13 9.38 -3.84
N ILE A 279 5.09 9.44 -4.67
CA ILE A 279 4.24 10.62 -4.88
C ILE A 279 2.97 10.39 -4.06
N MET A 280 2.79 11.13 -2.98
CA MET A 280 1.53 11.15 -2.23
C MET A 280 0.68 12.30 -2.76
N CYS A 281 -0.51 12.00 -3.26
CA CYS A 281 -1.42 12.97 -3.86
C CYS A 281 -2.74 13.02 -3.10
N SER A 282 -3.29 14.23 -2.94
CA SER A 282 -4.60 14.47 -2.36
C SER A 282 -5.44 15.31 -3.30
N GLY A 283 -6.71 14.94 -3.46
CA GLY A 283 -7.73 15.73 -4.14
C GLY A 283 -8.97 15.88 -3.26
N GLN A 284 -9.68 16.96 -3.42
CA GLN A 284 -10.93 17.24 -2.70
C GLN A 284 -12.14 16.89 -3.56
N VAL A 285 -13.12 16.23 -2.99
CA VAL A 285 -14.43 16.06 -3.63
C VAL A 285 -15.11 17.43 -3.67
N PRO A 286 -15.62 17.88 -4.84
CA PRO A 286 -16.32 19.16 -4.95
C PRO A 286 -17.39 19.30 -3.86
N SER A 287 -17.47 20.48 -3.26
CA SER A 287 -18.61 20.84 -2.41
C SER A 287 -19.82 21.05 -3.30
N ALA A 288 -20.98 20.51 -2.91
CA ALA A 288 -22.21 20.67 -3.67
C ALA A 288 -22.63 22.14 -3.76
#